data_7dccb7d3e41b9a5088d692a828952727
#
_entry.id   7dccb7d3e41b9a5088d692a828952727
#
_cell.length_a   1.000
_cell.length_b   1.000
_cell.length_c   1.000
_cell.angle_alpha   90.00
_cell.angle_beta   90.00
_cell.angle_gamma   90.00
#
_symmetry.space_group_name_H-M   'P 1'
#
loop_
_entity.id
_entity.type
_entity.pdbx_description
1 polymer ?
#
loop_
_entity_poly.entity_id
_entity_poly.type
_entity_poly.pdbx_seq_one_letter_code
_entity_poly.pdbx_strand_id
1 'polypeptide(L)'
;MHLAFIIDDYLPDSTRVGSKMLHELALNFIANGHQVTVITPSVNHQSNSLDVIQIDEVSVWRFANGPVKDVGKVKRAINETLMSFNAWRSISSKVTKDTFDGIVYYSPSVFFGPLVKKIKNKCECNAYLILRDIFPQWAIDAGIISTKSL
;
A
#
# COMPACT_ATOMS: atom_id res chain seq x y z
N MET A 1 -9.30 13.82 11.32
CA MET A 1 -8.53 12.56 11.38
C MET A 1 -7.47 12.57 10.30
N HIS A 2 -6.32 11.97 10.55
CA HIS A 2 -5.29 11.75 9.54
C HIS A 2 -5.22 10.25 9.19
N LEU A 3 -5.49 9.89 7.96
CA LEU A 3 -5.58 8.51 7.50
C LEU A 3 -4.38 8.13 6.65
N ALA A 4 -3.82 6.94 6.91
CA ALA A 4 -2.84 6.31 6.03
C ALA A 4 -3.53 5.40 5.03
N PHE A 5 -3.39 5.64 3.74
CA PHE A 5 -3.85 4.75 2.67
C PHE A 5 -2.67 3.96 2.11
N ILE A 6 -2.76 2.63 2.08
CA ILE A 6 -1.65 1.76 1.65
C ILE A 6 -2.07 0.99 0.41
N ILE A 7 -1.32 1.15 -0.68
CA ILE A 7 -1.56 0.49 -1.96
C ILE A 7 -0.24 0.18 -2.68
N ASP A 8 -0.22 -0.87 -3.49
CA ASP A 8 0.96 -1.34 -4.22
C ASP A 8 1.23 -0.61 -5.55
N ASP A 9 0.37 0.33 -5.92
CA ASP A 9 0.43 1.02 -7.22
C ASP A 9 -0.42 2.30 -7.17
N TYR A 10 0.17 3.47 -7.44
CA TYR A 10 -0.52 4.75 -7.29
C TYR A 10 -0.12 5.76 -8.37
N LEU A 11 -0.87 6.86 -8.44
CA LEU A 11 -0.61 7.98 -9.33
C LEU A 11 0.76 8.65 -9.03
N PRO A 12 1.39 9.31 -9.98
CA PRO A 12 1.04 9.40 -11.40
C PRO A 12 1.55 8.19 -12.22
N ASP A 13 2.36 7.30 -11.60
CA ASP A 13 3.03 6.19 -12.28
C ASP A 13 2.04 5.10 -12.74
N SER A 14 0.83 5.09 -12.18
CA SER A 14 -0.22 4.12 -12.54
C SER A 14 -1.55 4.80 -12.84
N THR A 15 -2.17 4.35 -13.93
CA THR A 15 -3.54 4.74 -14.33
C THR A 15 -4.56 3.63 -14.09
N ARG A 16 -4.19 2.61 -13.32
CA ARG A 16 -5.07 1.46 -13.04
C ARG A 16 -6.28 1.86 -12.21
N VAL A 17 -7.36 1.11 -12.37
CA VAL A 17 -8.65 1.37 -11.71
C VAL A 17 -8.50 1.50 -10.18
N GLY A 18 -7.72 0.59 -9.55
CA GLY A 18 -7.49 0.65 -8.10
C GLY A 18 -6.83 1.93 -7.62
N SER A 19 -5.83 2.44 -8.38
CA SER A 19 -5.15 3.69 -8.09
C SER A 19 -6.10 4.89 -8.16
N LYS A 20 -6.93 4.94 -9.22
CA LYS A 20 -7.93 6.01 -9.39
C LYS A 20 -9.00 5.97 -8.31
N MET A 21 -9.58 4.80 -8.05
CA MET A 21 -10.59 4.63 -7.00
C MET A 21 -10.07 5.06 -5.62
N LEU A 22 -8.83 4.68 -5.28
CA LEU A 22 -8.27 5.05 -4.00
C LEU A 22 -7.95 6.55 -3.93
N HIS A 23 -7.56 7.15 -5.06
CA HIS A 23 -7.34 8.59 -5.14
C HIS A 23 -8.65 9.37 -4.97
N GLU A 24 -9.71 9.00 -5.68
CA GLU A 24 -11.05 9.59 -5.51
C GLU A 24 -11.56 9.44 -4.07
N LEU A 25 -11.33 8.28 -3.45
CA LEU A 25 -11.67 8.06 -2.05
C LEU A 25 -10.88 8.99 -1.14
N ALA A 26 -9.57 9.18 -1.39
CA ALA A 26 -8.74 10.11 -0.62
C ALA A 26 -9.24 11.55 -0.72
N LEU A 27 -9.57 12.02 -1.93
CA LEU A 27 -10.14 13.36 -2.14
C LEU A 27 -11.48 13.53 -1.42
N ASN A 28 -12.33 12.50 -1.41
CA ASN A 28 -13.58 12.53 -0.65
C ASN A 28 -13.36 12.68 0.85
N PHE A 29 -12.38 11.98 1.43
CA PHE A 29 -12.04 12.17 2.85
C PHE A 29 -11.52 13.58 3.11
N ILE A 30 -10.67 14.13 2.22
CA ILE A 30 -10.14 15.49 2.36
C ILE A 30 -11.27 16.52 2.28
N ALA A 31 -12.21 16.37 1.33
CA ALA A 31 -13.37 17.24 1.21
C ALA A 31 -14.28 17.21 2.47
N ASN A 32 -14.23 16.14 3.25
CA ASN A 32 -14.91 16.01 4.54
C ASN A 32 -14.04 16.42 5.76
N GLY A 33 -12.95 17.15 5.54
CA GLY A 33 -12.11 17.73 6.60
C GLY A 33 -11.11 16.76 7.22
N HIS A 34 -10.76 15.67 6.54
CA HIS A 34 -9.74 14.73 6.97
C HIS A 34 -8.42 14.97 6.22
N GLN A 35 -7.33 14.50 6.77
CA GLN A 35 -6.03 14.44 6.08
C GLN A 35 -5.80 13.01 5.58
N VAL A 36 -5.22 12.88 4.39
CA VAL A 36 -4.88 11.58 3.81
C VAL A 36 -3.44 11.56 3.34
N THR A 37 -2.71 10.54 3.77
CA THR A 37 -1.37 10.22 3.26
C THR A 37 -1.42 8.85 2.59
N VAL A 38 -1.09 8.79 1.30
CA VAL A 38 -0.95 7.53 0.57
C VAL A 38 0.47 7.02 0.69
N ILE A 39 0.64 5.77 1.09
CA ILE A 39 1.93 5.07 1.18
C ILE A 39 2.00 4.04 0.06
N THR A 40 2.94 4.21 -0.87
CA THR A 40 3.03 3.40 -2.09
C THR A 40 4.48 3.15 -2.51
N PRO A 41 4.82 2.01 -3.13
CA PRO A 41 6.15 1.82 -3.70
C PRO A 41 6.36 2.68 -4.94
N SER A 42 7.62 3.04 -5.19
CA SER A 42 8.06 3.63 -6.46
C SER A 42 9.25 2.85 -7.00
N VAL A 43 9.14 2.42 -8.24
CA VAL A 43 10.23 1.72 -8.95
C VAL A 43 11.28 2.67 -9.49
N ASN A 44 10.92 3.94 -9.66
CA ASN A 44 11.80 4.99 -10.18
C ASN A 44 12.64 5.65 -9.07
N HIS A 45 12.27 5.44 -7.81
CA HIS A 45 12.98 5.99 -6.67
C HIS A 45 14.06 5.02 -6.22
N GLN A 46 15.34 5.36 -6.48
CA GLN A 46 16.49 4.49 -6.16
C GLN A 46 17.10 4.76 -4.79
N SER A 47 16.71 5.82 -4.12
CA SER A 47 17.19 6.18 -2.79
C SER A 47 16.45 5.41 -1.70
N ASN A 48 17.15 5.03 -0.63
CA ASN A 48 16.53 4.50 0.58
C ASN A 48 15.76 5.56 1.39
N SER A 49 15.79 6.81 0.95
CA SER A 49 15.01 7.91 1.55
C SER A 49 13.56 7.85 1.08
N LEU A 50 12.68 8.37 1.92
CA LEU A 50 11.28 8.55 1.57
C LEU A 50 11.14 9.75 0.62
N ASP A 51 10.50 9.54 -0.51
CA ASP A 51 10.09 10.61 -1.42
C ASP A 51 8.66 11.04 -1.05
N VAL A 52 8.48 12.33 -0.81
CA VAL A 52 7.17 12.90 -0.43
C VAL A 52 6.75 13.88 -1.50
N ILE A 53 5.68 13.55 -2.20
CA ILE A 53 5.10 14.40 -3.24
C ILE A 53 3.65 14.72 -2.90
N GLN A 54 3.13 15.74 -3.56
CA GLN A 54 1.71 16.12 -3.50
C GLN A 54 1.07 15.82 -4.86
N ILE A 55 -0.05 15.14 -4.83
CA ILE A 55 -0.89 14.92 -6.02
C ILE A 55 -2.28 15.43 -5.66
N ASP A 56 -2.70 16.49 -6.32
CA ASP A 56 -3.85 17.28 -5.92
C ASP A 56 -3.70 17.68 -4.43
N GLU A 57 -4.66 17.35 -3.59
CA GLU A 57 -4.60 17.63 -2.14
C GLU A 57 -4.04 16.45 -1.31
N VAL A 58 -3.66 15.34 -1.97
CA VAL A 58 -3.21 14.11 -1.31
C VAL A 58 -1.70 14.11 -1.11
N SER A 59 -1.23 13.91 0.12
CA SER A 59 0.18 13.66 0.41
C SER A 59 0.53 12.23 0.02
N VAL A 60 1.57 12.02 -0.78
CA VAL A 60 1.99 10.70 -1.24
C VAL A 60 3.41 10.41 -0.78
N TRP A 61 3.54 9.39 0.04
CA TRP A 61 4.80 8.88 0.56
C TRP A 61 5.26 7.70 -0.28
N ARG A 62 6.31 7.90 -1.06
CA ARG A 62 6.85 6.92 -2.01
C ARG A 62 8.12 6.31 -1.44
N PHE A 63 8.14 5.01 -1.28
CA PHE A 63 9.32 4.27 -0.84
C PHE A 63 9.93 3.45 -1.97
N ALA A 64 11.27 3.31 -1.97
CA ALA A 64 11.97 2.50 -2.95
C ALA A 64 11.60 1.02 -2.81
N ASN A 65 11.16 0.40 -3.91
CA ASN A 65 10.92 -1.03 -4.00
C ASN A 65 11.20 -1.53 -5.40
N GLY A 66 11.65 -2.77 -5.53
CA GLY A 66 11.77 -3.40 -6.83
C GLY A 66 10.40 -3.57 -7.51
N PRO A 67 10.36 -3.66 -8.86
CA PRO A 67 9.11 -3.81 -9.59
C PRO A 67 8.40 -5.11 -9.21
N VAL A 68 7.09 -5.01 -8.98
CA VAL A 68 6.19 -6.14 -8.66
C VAL A 68 5.25 -6.50 -9.81
N LYS A 69 5.28 -5.71 -10.88
CA LYS A 69 4.48 -5.90 -12.09
C LYS A 69 5.41 -5.95 -13.30
N ASP A 70 4.99 -6.68 -14.32
CA ASP A 70 5.72 -6.82 -15.59
C ASP A 70 7.16 -7.40 -15.46
N VAL A 71 7.36 -8.27 -14.46
CA VAL A 71 8.63 -8.95 -14.16
C VAL A 71 8.42 -10.44 -13.93
N GLY A 72 9.50 -11.22 -14.06
CA GLY A 72 9.47 -12.67 -13.85
C GLY A 72 8.99 -13.05 -12.42
N LYS A 73 8.32 -14.20 -12.30
CA LYS A 73 7.65 -14.68 -11.07
C LYS A 73 8.55 -14.66 -9.83
N VAL A 74 9.80 -15.10 -9.96
CA VAL A 74 10.76 -15.15 -8.83
C VAL A 74 11.11 -13.74 -8.34
N LYS A 75 11.45 -12.84 -9.27
CA LYS A 75 11.78 -11.45 -8.94
C LYS A 75 10.59 -10.72 -8.32
N ARG A 76 9.40 -10.98 -8.84
CA ARG A 76 8.14 -10.48 -8.29
C ARG A 76 7.97 -10.93 -6.83
N ALA A 77 8.07 -12.25 -6.56
CA ALA A 77 7.89 -12.81 -5.24
C ALA A 77 8.87 -12.21 -4.21
N ILE A 78 10.14 -12.03 -4.60
CA ILE A 78 11.15 -11.39 -3.73
C ILE A 78 10.76 -9.93 -3.43
N ASN A 79 10.42 -9.14 -4.46
CA ASN A 79 10.08 -7.73 -4.30
C ASN A 79 8.80 -7.54 -3.49
N GLU A 80 7.79 -8.40 -3.67
CA GLU A 80 6.56 -8.38 -2.87
C GLU A 80 6.85 -8.74 -1.40
N THR A 81 7.69 -9.74 -1.14
CA THR A 81 8.07 -10.15 0.23
C THR A 81 8.81 -9.04 0.97
N LEU A 82 9.71 -8.31 0.28
CA LEU A 82 10.49 -7.22 0.85
C LEU A 82 9.70 -5.91 1.00
N MET A 83 8.55 -5.78 0.36
CA MET A 83 7.78 -4.53 0.26
C MET A 83 7.48 -3.91 1.63
N SER A 84 6.96 -4.68 2.58
CA SER A 84 6.67 -4.19 3.94
C SER A 84 7.92 -3.75 4.70
N PHE A 85 9.04 -4.43 4.48
CA PHE A 85 10.32 -4.08 5.11
C PHE A 85 10.86 -2.77 4.53
N ASN A 86 10.88 -2.65 3.21
CA ASN A 86 11.33 -1.44 2.51
C ASN A 86 10.46 -0.22 2.87
N ALA A 87 9.13 -0.39 2.87
CA ALA A 87 8.21 0.64 3.31
C ALA A 87 8.50 1.10 4.74
N TRP A 88 8.57 0.16 5.68
CA TRP A 88 8.81 0.51 7.08
C TRP A 88 10.16 1.19 7.29
N ARG A 89 11.22 0.71 6.64
CA ARG A 89 12.54 1.34 6.70
C ARG A 89 12.51 2.80 6.27
N SER A 90 11.73 3.11 5.23
CA SER A 90 11.64 4.47 4.68
C SER A 90 10.78 5.41 5.53
N ILE A 91 9.68 4.90 6.13
CA ILE A 91 8.72 5.78 6.83
C ILE A 91 8.89 5.80 8.35
N SER A 92 9.61 4.86 8.95
CA SER A 92 9.63 4.64 10.41
C SER A 92 10.07 5.84 11.25
N SER A 93 10.94 6.70 10.70
CA SER A 93 11.38 7.93 11.35
C SER A 93 10.32 9.04 11.34
N LYS A 94 9.38 9.01 10.40
CA LYS A 94 8.28 9.99 10.27
C LYS A 94 7.00 9.54 10.97
N VAL A 95 6.86 8.25 11.26
CA VAL A 95 5.68 7.71 11.94
C VAL A 95 5.91 7.81 13.45
N THR A 96 5.02 8.49 14.14
CA THR A 96 4.94 8.62 15.61
C THR A 96 3.58 8.12 16.10
N LYS A 97 3.32 8.16 17.40
CA LYS A 97 2.01 7.78 17.97
C LYS A 97 0.85 8.59 17.38
N ASP A 98 1.07 9.87 17.13
CA ASP A 98 0.03 10.81 16.70
C ASP A 98 0.04 11.05 15.17
N THR A 99 0.75 10.21 14.40
CA THR A 99 0.87 10.43 12.95
C THR A 99 -0.40 10.05 12.21
N PHE A 100 -1.01 8.91 12.56
CA PHE A 100 -2.21 8.43 11.88
C PHE A 100 -3.28 7.98 12.88
N ASP A 101 -4.51 8.41 12.64
CA ASP A 101 -5.70 8.00 13.38
C ASP A 101 -6.31 6.69 12.87
N GLY A 102 -5.97 6.29 11.65
CA GLY A 102 -6.47 5.08 11.03
C GLY A 102 -5.71 4.69 9.76
N ILE A 103 -5.84 3.43 9.38
CA ILE A 103 -5.21 2.85 8.20
C ILE A 103 -6.28 2.28 7.29
N VAL A 104 -6.23 2.60 6.00
CA VAL A 104 -6.99 1.92 4.94
C VAL A 104 -5.98 1.25 4.02
N TYR A 105 -6.08 -0.05 3.82
CA TYR A 105 -5.18 -0.74 2.90
C TYR A 105 -5.94 -1.60 1.90
N TYR A 106 -5.38 -1.67 0.70
CA TYR A 106 -6.04 -2.22 -0.46
C TYR A 106 -5.46 -3.59 -0.84
N SER A 107 -6.35 -4.59 -0.97
CA SER A 107 -6.02 -5.89 -1.55
C SER A 107 -5.92 -5.79 -3.09
N PRO A 108 -5.09 -6.59 -3.80
CA PRO A 108 -4.72 -7.95 -3.40
C PRO A 108 -3.37 -8.10 -2.67
N SER A 109 -2.68 -7.04 -2.29
CA SER A 109 -1.37 -7.21 -1.67
C SER A 109 -1.45 -7.67 -0.21
N VAL A 110 -1.41 -8.99 0.01
CA VAL A 110 -1.27 -9.60 1.35
C VAL A 110 0.06 -9.24 2.03
N PHE A 111 1.03 -8.80 1.24
CA PHE A 111 2.37 -8.45 1.70
C PHE A 111 2.45 -7.17 2.52
N PHE A 112 1.38 -6.37 2.58
CA PHE A 112 1.31 -5.20 3.46
C PHE A 112 0.96 -5.51 4.92
N GLY A 113 0.55 -6.74 5.23
CA GLY A 113 0.20 -7.13 6.61
C GLY A 113 1.25 -6.74 7.66
N PRO A 114 2.56 -7.05 7.47
CA PRO A 114 3.60 -6.64 8.42
C PRO A 114 3.76 -5.12 8.56
N LEU A 115 3.62 -4.35 7.48
CA LEU A 115 3.65 -2.88 7.51
C LEU A 115 2.47 -2.31 8.30
N VAL A 116 1.25 -2.76 7.97
CA VAL A 116 0.01 -2.36 8.65
C VAL A 116 0.11 -2.63 10.15
N LYS A 117 0.60 -3.82 10.54
CA LYS A 117 0.82 -4.17 11.95
C LYS A 117 1.78 -3.20 12.66
N LYS A 118 2.88 -2.81 11.99
CA LYS A 118 3.87 -1.88 12.57
C LYS A 118 3.29 -0.48 12.74
N ILE A 119 2.59 0.06 11.74
CA ILE A 119 1.95 1.38 11.83
C ILE A 119 0.85 1.35 12.90
N LYS A 120 -0.02 0.33 12.87
CA LYS A 120 -1.10 0.14 13.83
C LYS A 120 -0.58 0.15 15.28
N ASN A 121 0.49 -0.60 15.54
CA ASN A 121 1.09 -0.66 16.88
C ASN A 121 1.73 0.66 17.30
N LYS A 122 2.34 1.39 16.37
CA LYS A 122 3.05 2.63 16.67
C LYS A 122 2.10 3.82 16.85
N CYS A 123 1.02 3.88 16.06
CA CYS A 123 0.01 4.92 16.14
C CYS A 123 -1.17 4.57 17.07
N GLU A 124 -1.24 3.33 17.57
CA GLU A 124 -2.37 2.83 18.40
C GLU A 124 -3.73 2.98 17.68
N CYS A 125 -3.75 2.84 16.36
CA CYS A 125 -4.93 3.08 15.53
C CYS A 125 -5.52 1.78 14.97
N ASN A 126 -6.72 1.86 14.37
CA ASN A 126 -7.36 0.75 13.70
C ASN A 126 -7.00 0.69 12.21
N ALA A 127 -7.17 -0.49 11.61
CA ALA A 127 -6.94 -0.71 10.19
C ALA A 127 -8.19 -1.31 9.53
N TYR A 128 -8.51 -0.79 8.34
CA TYR A 128 -9.61 -1.23 7.48
C TYR A 128 -9.04 -1.79 6.17
N LEU A 129 -9.44 -3.02 5.81
CA LEU A 129 -9.06 -3.66 4.56
C LEU A 129 -10.15 -3.47 3.52
N ILE A 130 -9.81 -2.87 2.39
CA ILE A 130 -10.64 -2.93 1.18
C ILE A 130 -10.31 -4.23 0.46
N LEU A 131 -11.10 -5.26 0.72
CA LEU A 131 -10.92 -6.60 0.14
C LEU A 131 -11.65 -6.68 -1.20
N ARG A 132 -10.89 -6.67 -2.29
CA ARG A 132 -11.43 -6.78 -3.64
C ARG A 132 -11.45 -8.21 -4.14
N ASP A 133 -10.35 -8.92 -3.92
CA ASP A 133 -10.18 -10.29 -4.41
C ASP A 133 -9.75 -11.20 -3.26
N ILE A 134 -10.43 -12.34 -3.12
CA ILE A 134 -10.07 -13.36 -2.13
C ILE A 134 -9.08 -14.33 -2.78
N PHE A 135 -7.78 -14.01 -2.69
CA PHE A 135 -6.73 -14.93 -3.10
C PHE A 135 -6.35 -15.84 -1.91
N PRO A 136 -6.18 -17.16 -2.06
CA PRO A 136 -6.16 -17.90 -3.34
C PRO A 136 -7.53 -18.44 -3.80
N GLN A 137 -8.63 -18.14 -3.12
CA GLN A 137 -9.93 -18.77 -3.36
C GLN A 137 -10.40 -18.64 -4.81
N TRP A 138 -10.36 -17.42 -5.38
CA TRP A 138 -10.77 -17.23 -6.77
C TRP A 138 -9.93 -18.03 -7.77
N ALA A 139 -8.65 -18.28 -7.48
CA ALA A 139 -7.76 -19.05 -8.33
C ALA A 139 -8.05 -20.54 -8.24
N ILE A 140 -8.53 -21.01 -7.09
CA ILE A 140 -9.03 -22.39 -6.90
C ILE A 140 -10.35 -22.57 -7.65
N ASP A 141 -11.30 -21.66 -7.47
CA ASP A 141 -12.62 -21.70 -8.11
C ASP A 141 -12.51 -21.62 -9.64
N ALA A 142 -11.51 -20.89 -10.15
CA ALA A 142 -11.18 -20.83 -11.57
C ALA A 142 -10.36 -22.03 -12.08
N GLY A 143 -10.02 -23.00 -11.23
CA GLY A 143 -9.22 -24.17 -11.60
C GLY A 143 -7.75 -23.91 -11.92
N ILE A 144 -7.24 -22.72 -11.57
CA ILE A 144 -5.85 -22.32 -11.86
C ILE A 144 -4.88 -22.94 -10.83
N ILE A 145 -5.34 -23.13 -9.60
CA ILE A 145 -4.56 -23.72 -8.50
C ILE A 145 -5.35 -24.88 -7.92
N SER A 146 -4.67 -26.00 -7.68
CA SER A 146 -5.28 -27.14 -6.97
C SER A 146 -5.23 -26.92 -5.46
N THR A 147 -6.30 -27.29 -4.74
CA THR A 147 -6.33 -27.31 -3.27
C THR A 147 -5.23 -28.18 -2.64
N LYS A 148 -4.66 -29.12 -3.42
CA LYS A 148 -3.54 -29.96 -2.98
C LYS A 148 -2.17 -29.29 -3.13
N SER A 149 -2.11 -28.07 -3.69
CA SER A 149 -0.87 -27.31 -3.93
C SER A 149 -0.63 -26.21 -2.90
N LEU A 150 -1.49 -26.13 -1.89
CA LEU A 150 -1.39 -25.27 -0.71
C LEU A 150 -1.01 -26.10 0.50
#